data_1feb4b6686fc2c8ab05dc5fea4bbd9b2
#
_entry.id   1feb4b6686fc2c8ab05dc5fea4bbd9b2
#
_cell.length_a   1.000
_cell.length_b   1.000
_cell.length_c   1.000
_cell.angle_alpha   90.00
_cell.angle_beta   90.00
_cell.angle_gamma   90.00
#
_symmetry.space_group_name_H-M   'P 1'
#
loop_
_entity.id
_entity.type
_entity.pdbx_description
1 polymer ?
#
loop_
_entity_poly.entity_id
_entity_poly.type
_entity_poly.pdbx_seq_one_letter_code
_entity_poly.pdbx_strand_id
1 'polypeptide(L)'
;MAVLLLASPLAAHDGENHSSQSEALQHLSQTPLDTDVTPFPADLGGAFALTDQTGAVRTQADPDGAMQLFFFGYANCPAICSVALPAMAEIADLSADAGLSVTPVMITVDPERDTPENMGAPLAELHEDMIGLTGTEDDLAAVRQLFQVERKMVFEDPEYGPIFAHGSFIYLVSATGEVLTLFPPIVSPDRGAEIVAKYAKAGS
;
A
#
# COMPACT_ATOMS: atom_id res chain seq x y z
N MET A 1 -34.42 -34.63 42.13
CA MET A 1 -33.07 -34.67 41.58
C MET A 1 -32.88 -33.47 40.68
N ALA A 2 -32.22 -32.44 41.14
CA ALA A 2 -31.92 -31.25 40.35
C ALA A 2 -30.48 -31.41 39.79
N VAL A 3 -30.34 -31.40 38.47
CA VAL A 3 -29.05 -31.45 37.76
C VAL A 3 -28.57 -30.01 37.61
N LEU A 4 -27.48 -29.65 38.35
CA LEU A 4 -26.76 -28.40 38.20
C LEU A 4 -25.85 -28.51 36.98
N LEU A 5 -26.15 -27.80 35.92
CA LEU A 5 -25.25 -27.60 34.80
C LEU A 5 -24.24 -26.51 35.18
N LEU A 6 -23.00 -26.91 35.42
CA LEU A 6 -21.86 -26.01 35.56
C LEU A 6 -21.44 -25.53 34.15
N ALA A 7 -21.75 -24.30 33.84
CA ALA A 7 -21.18 -23.63 32.70
C ALA A 7 -19.74 -23.22 33.03
N SER A 8 -18.77 -23.80 32.35
CA SER A 8 -17.38 -23.34 32.38
C SER A 8 -17.30 -22.00 31.65
N PRO A 9 -16.62 -20.98 32.22
CA PRO A 9 -16.36 -19.77 31.47
C PRO A 9 -15.37 -20.09 30.32
N LEU A 10 -15.77 -19.83 29.06
CA LEU A 10 -14.82 -19.71 27.99
C LEU A 10 -13.85 -18.60 28.39
N ALA A 11 -12.58 -18.92 28.53
CA ALA A 11 -11.54 -17.91 28.59
C ALA A 11 -11.53 -17.18 27.25
N ALA A 12 -12.13 -15.99 27.23
CA ALA A 12 -11.92 -15.06 26.15
C ALA A 12 -10.45 -14.62 26.19
N HIS A 13 -9.83 -14.58 25.03
CA HIS A 13 -8.51 -14.03 24.78
C HIS A 13 -8.16 -12.92 25.78
N ASP A 14 -6.97 -12.99 26.36
CA ASP A 14 -6.31 -11.87 27.03
C ASP A 14 -5.92 -10.84 25.93
N GLY A 15 -6.91 -10.24 25.28
CA GLY A 15 -6.73 -9.09 24.42
C GLY A 15 -6.70 -7.86 25.33
N GLU A 16 -5.62 -7.12 25.29
CA GLU A 16 -5.55 -5.79 25.89
C GLU A 16 -6.73 -4.96 25.36
N ASN A 17 -7.59 -4.48 26.26
CA ASN A 17 -8.71 -3.62 25.93
C ASN A 17 -8.17 -2.22 25.60
N HIS A 18 -7.93 -1.95 24.32
CA HIS A 18 -7.61 -0.61 23.87
C HIS A 18 -8.82 0.29 24.04
N SER A 19 -8.72 1.30 24.91
CA SER A 19 -9.81 2.22 25.22
C SER A 19 -10.07 3.24 24.09
N SER A 20 -9.16 3.32 23.11
CA SER A 20 -9.31 4.19 21.95
C SER A 20 -8.55 3.65 20.74
N GLN A 21 -8.97 4.07 19.55
CA GLN A 21 -8.29 3.76 18.31
C GLN A 21 -6.84 4.29 18.29
N SER A 22 -6.57 5.40 18.96
CA SER A 22 -5.23 5.97 19.10
C SER A 22 -4.29 5.10 19.94
N GLU A 23 -4.78 4.45 20.99
CA GLU A 23 -3.98 3.52 21.79
C GLU A 23 -3.63 2.26 21.01
N ALA A 24 -4.57 1.74 20.23
CA ALA A 24 -4.32 0.60 19.34
C ALA A 24 -3.23 0.91 18.29
N LEU A 25 -3.27 2.10 17.69
CA LEU A 25 -2.26 2.55 16.73
C LEU A 25 -0.90 2.76 17.40
N GLN A 26 -0.85 3.33 18.61
CA GLN A 26 0.39 3.48 19.37
C GLN A 26 1.00 2.13 19.72
N HIS A 27 0.18 1.15 20.13
CA HIS A 27 0.64 -0.20 20.43
C HIS A 27 1.26 -0.88 19.19
N LEU A 28 0.62 -0.78 18.03
CA LEU A 28 1.17 -1.31 16.77
C LEU A 28 2.50 -0.64 16.39
N SER A 29 2.65 0.67 16.65
CA SER A 29 3.88 1.40 16.38
C SER A 29 5.03 1.04 17.33
N GLN A 30 4.75 0.56 18.53
CA GLN A 30 5.75 0.22 19.55
C GLN A 30 6.13 -1.27 19.55
N THR A 31 5.41 -2.13 18.84
CA THR A 31 5.76 -3.54 18.73
C THR A 31 7.11 -3.68 18.02
N PRO A 32 8.13 -4.33 18.62
CA PRO A 32 9.41 -4.54 17.96
C PRO A 32 9.25 -5.26 16.63
N LEU A 33 10.00 -4.83 15.62
CA LEU A 33 10.07 -5.60 14.38
C LEU A 33 10.78 -6.93 14.64
N ASP A 34 10.19 -8.01 14.13
CA ASP A 34 10.92 -9.24 13.97
C ASP A 34 12.14 -8.97 13.07
N THR A 35 13.33 -9.37 13.50
CA THR A 35 14.56 -9.14 12.74
C THR A 35 14.70 -10.11 11.56
N ASP A 36 13.98 -11.23 11.59
CA ASP A 36 14.03 -12.19 10.51
C ASP A 36 13.15 -11.74 9.33
N VAL A 37 13.76 -11.69 8.15
CA VAL A 37 13.05 -11.45 6.89
C VAL A 37 12.75 -12.81 6.28
N THR A 38 11.49 -13.22 6.36
CA THR A 38 11.02 -14.40 5.65
C THR A 38 10.47 -13.99 4.27
N PRO A 39 10.67 -14.81 3.21
CA PRO A 39 10.01 -14.55 1.94
C PRO A 39 8.50 -14.39 2.12
N PHE A 40 7.90 -13.48 1.39
CA PHE A 40 6.45 -13.30 1.43
C PHE A 40 5.76 -14.60 1.00
N PRO A 41 4.81 -15.14 1.80
CA PRO A 41 4.31 -16.51 1.61
C PRO A 41 3.32 -16.67 0.44
N ALA A 42 3.07 -15.62 -0.33
CA ALA A 42 2.15 -15.64 -1.46
C ALA A 42 2.87 -15.30 -2.77
N ASP A 43 2.40 -15.89 -3.85
CA ASP A 43 2.86 -15.59 -5.20
C ASP A 43 2.16 -14.32 -5.67
N LEU A 44 2.77 -13.17 -5.38
CA LEU A 44 2.28 -11.84 -5.72
C LEU A 44 3.28 -11.12 -6.62
N GLY A 45 2.74 -10.23 -7.48
CA GLY A 45 3.53 -9.47 -8.42
C GLY A 45 3.79 -10.24 -9.71
N GLY A 46 4.62 -9.68 -10.54
CA GLY A 46 4.96 -10.22 -11.87
C GLY A 46 5.25 -9.12 -12.87
N ALA A 47 5.65 -9.50 -14.08
CA ALA A 47 5.99 -8.55 -15.13
C ALA A 47 4.74 -7.83 -15.65
N PHE A 48 4.84 -6.51 -15.76
CA PHE A 48 3.83 -5.66 -16.38
C PHE A 48 4.49 -4.49 -17.15
N ALA A 49 3.71 -3.81 -17.96
CA ALA A 49 4.08 -2.53 -18.57
C ALA A 49 2.87 -1.60 -18.51
N LEU A 50 3.04 -0.44 -17.87
CA LEU A 50 2.03 0.62 -17.75
C LEU A 50 2.65 1.95 -18.18
N THR A 51 1.85 2.99 -18.30
CA THR A 51 2.29 4.34 -18.67
C THR A 51 2.27 5.23 -17.45
N ASP A 52 3.34 5.99 -17.21
CA ASP A 52 3.38 6.97 -16.13
C ASP A 52 2.78 8.33 -16.54
N GLN A 53 2.70 9.27 -15.58
CA GLN A 53 2.17 10.62 -15.79
C GLN A 53 2.98 11.46 -16.81
N THR A 54 4.16 11.03 -17.21
CA THR A 54 4.98 11.68 -18.25
C THR A 54 4.77 11.08 -19.64
N GLY A 55 4.01 9.99 -19.73
CA GLY A 55 3.82 9.21 -20.93
C GLY A 55 4.91 8.15 -21.17
N ALA A 56 5.84 7.98 -20.24
CA ALA A 56 6.87 6.96 -20.35
C ALA A 56 6.33 5.58 -19.92
N VAL A 57 6.87 4.53 -20.53
CA VAL A 57 6.54 3.14 -20.15
C VAL A 57 7.34 2.77 -18.91
N ARG A 58 6.65 2.27 -17.89
CA ARG A 58 7.20 1.72 -16.65
C ARG A 58 6.86 0.25 -16.52
N THR A 59 7.77 -0.49 -15.95
CA THR A 59 7.60 -1.91 -15.62
C THR A 59 7.57 -2.11 -14.10
N GLN A 60 7.47 -3.35 -13.65
CA GLN A 60 7.57 -3.70 -12.23
C GLN A 60 8.91 -3.33 -11.60
N ALA A 61 9.98 -3.25 -12.39
CA ALA A 61 11.30 -2.86 -11.92
C ALA A 61 11.46 -1.35 -11.95
N ASP A 62 12.12 -0.81 -10.94
CA ASP A 62 12.48 0.61 -10.90
C ASP A 62 13.73 0.86 -11.77
N PRO A 63 13.70 1.83 -12.72
CA PRO A 63 14.80 2.08 -13.62
C PRO A 63 16.06 2.62 -12.93
N ASP A 64 15.89 3.26 -11.77
CA ASP A 64 16.98 3.88 -11.02
C ASP A 64 17.48 2.98 -9.87
N GLY A 65 16.88 1.79 -9.73
CA GLY A 65 17.28 0.79 -8.74
C GLY A 65 16.78 1.06 -7.34
N ALA A 66 15.75 1.88 -7.18
CA ALA A 66 15.08 2.12 -5.91
C ALA A 66 14.13 0.97 -5.54
N MET A 67 13.93 0.75 -4.24
CA MET A 67 12.74 0.02 -3.80
C MET A 67 11.49 0.84 -4.10
N GLN A 68 10.34 0.19 -4.17
CA GLN A 68 9.11 0.86 -4.52
C GLN A 68 8.01 0.58 -3.49
N LEU A 69 7.14 1.55 -3.28
CA LEU A 69 5.90 1.38 -2.52
C LEU A 69 4.75 1.42 -3.52
N PHE A 70 4.13 0.27 -3.81
CA PHE A 70 2.96 0.22 -4.70
C PHE A 70 1.68 0.31 -3.91
N PHE A 71 0.76 1.12 -4.39
CA PHE A 71 -0.59 1.21 -3.88
C PHE A 71 -1.58 1.30 -5.03
N PHE A 72 -2.63 0.48 -4.98
CA PHE A 72 -3.73 0.56 -5.93
C PHE A 72 -4.74 1.58 -5.44
N GLY A 73 -4.95 2.62 -6.22
CA GLY A 73 -5.80 3.75 -5.84
C GLY A 73 -6.21 4.59 -7.03
N TYR A 74 -6.66 5.81 -6.80
CA TYR A 74 -6.93 6.79 -7.85
C TYR A 74 -6.79 8.21 -7.29
N ALA A 75 -6.38 9.16 -8.15
CA ALA A 75 -5.97 10.49 -7.72
C ALA A 75 -7.07 11.28 -7.00
N ASN A 76 -8.32 11.12 -7.40
CA ASN A 76 -9.47 11.81 -6.81
C ASN A 76 -10.24 10.94 -5.79
N CYS A 77 -9.58 10.05 -5.09
CA CYS A 77 -10.19 9.17 -4.09
C CYS A 77 -10.45 9.93 -2.77
N PRO A 78 -11.70 10.09 -2.33
CA PRO A 78 -12.00 10.79 -1.07
C PRO A 78 -11.83 9.91 0.17
N ALA A 79 -11.37 8.67 0.02
CA ALA A 79 -11.35 7.66 1.07
C ALA A 79 -9.91 7.26 1.45
N ILE A 80 -9.58 5.96 1.31
CA ILE A 80 -8.31 5.40 1.80
C ILE A 80 -7.06 5.97 1.12
N CYS A 81 -7.14 6.43 -0.13
CA CYS A 81 -6.01 7.05 -0.81
C CYS A 81 -5.57 8.34 -0.12
N SER A 82 -6.50 9.09 0.50
CA SER A 82 -6.19 10.28 1.28
C SER A 82 -5.37 10.00 2.56
N VAL A 83 -5.22 8.74 2.94
CA VAL A 83 -4.38 8.29 4.05
C VAL A 83 -3.13 7.57 3.52
N ALA A 84 -3.29 6.67 2.56
CA ALA A 84 -2.21 5.83 2.06
C ALA A 84 -1.15 6.63 1.27
N LEU A 85 -1.57 7.50 0.36
CA LEU A 85 -0.63 8.25 -0.49
C LEU A 85 0.24 9.22 0.32
N PRO A 86 -0.29 10.05 1.26
CA PRO A 86 0.54 10.85 2.15
C PRO A 86 1.48 10.01 3.02
N ALA A 87 1.02 8.86 3.53
CA ALA A 87 1.88 7.98 4.32
C ALA A 87 3.04 7.42 3.47
N MET A 88 2.80 7.05 2.21
CA MET A 88 3.86 6.60 1.29
C MET A 88 4.87 7.71 1.00
N ALA A 89 4.42 8.95 0.82
CA ALA A 89 5.27 10.12 0.65
C ALA A 89 6.21 10.28 1.86
N GLU A 90 5.65 10.31 3.07
CA GLU A 90 6.43 10.45 4.29
C GLU A 90 7.36 9.25 4.57
N ILE A 91 6.96 8.03 4.22
CA ILE A 91 7.85 6.85 4.28
C ILE A 91 9.04 7.03 3.32
N ALA A 92 8.82 7.57 2.12
CA ALA A 92 9.89 7.83 1.16
C ALA A 92 10.87 8.88 1.70
N ASP A 93 10.38 9.99 2.25
CA ASP A 93 11.21 11.04 2.89
C ASP A 93 12.05 10.48 4.04
N LEU A 94 11.43 9.76 4.98
CA LEU A 94 12.12 9.15 6.13
C LEU A 94 13.15 8.11 5.68
N SER A 95 12.87 7.38 4.60
CA SER A 95 13.81 6.42 4.03
C SER A 95 15.00 7.13 3.39
N ALA A 96 14.76 8.25 2.68
CA ALA A 96 15.81 9.07 2.08
C ALA A 96 16.73 9.69 3.15
N ASP A 97 16.17 10.16 4.26
CA ASP A 97 16.93 10.65 5.42
C ASP A 97 17.85 9.55 6.01
N ALA A 98 17.45 8.30 5.90
CA ALA A 98 18.24 7.13 6.28
C ALA A 98 19.21 6.64 5.18
N GLY A 99 19.28 7.32 4.04
CA GLY A 99 20.14 6.97 2.91
C GLY A 99 19.61 5.82 2.03
N LEU A 100 18.30 5.57 2.08
CA LEU A 100 17.64 4.55 1.27
C LEU A 100 16.76 5.21 0.20
N SER A 101 16.85 4.72 -1.04
CA SER A 101 15.99 5.18 -2.14
C SER A 101 14.71 4.36 -2.21
N VAL A 102 13.57 5.04 -2.13
CA VAL A 102 12.23 4.44 -2.20
C VAL A 102 11.32 5.31 -3.06
N THR A 103 10.76 4.74 -4.10
CA THR A 103 9.84 5.43 -5.02
C THR A 103 8.40 5.13 -4.63
N PRO A 104 7.58 6.13 -4.24
CA PRO A 104 6.15 5.92 -4.04
C PRO A 104 5.42 5.85 -5.38
N VAL A 105 4.61 4.81 -5.59
CA VAL A 105 3.95 4.52 -6.87
C VAL A 105 2.46 4.23 -6.66
N MET A 106 1.60 5.03 -7.25
CA MET A 106 0.17 4.75 -7.33
C MET A 106 -0.15 4.06 -8.66
N ILE A 107 -0.80 2.90 -8.61
CA ILE A 107 -1.34 2.20 -9.79
C ILE A 107 -2.84 2.46 -9.81
N THR A 108 -3.32 3.12 -10.86
CA THR A 108 -4.73 3.54 -10.88
C THR A 108 -5.70 2.37 -10.97
N VAL A 109 -6.83 2.53 -10.30
CA VAL A 109 -8.02 1.69 -10.47
C VAL A 109 -9.12 2.40 -11.25
N ASP A 110 -8.85 3.63 -11.72
CA ASP A 110 -9.81 4.47 -12.45
C ASP A 110 -9.15 5.14 -13.68
N PRO A 111 -8.79 4.36 -14.70
CA PRO A 111 -8.08 4.89 -15.88
C PRO A 111 -8.88 5.88 -16.72
N GLU A 112 -10.19 5.94 -16.55
CA GLU A 112 -11.03 6.89 -17.27
C GLU A 112 -10.78 8.34 -16.78
N ARG A 113 -10.47 8.53 -15.52
CA ARG A 113 -10.16 9.82 -14.90
C ARG A 113 -8.66 10.04 -14.71
N ASP A 114 -7.93 9.00 -14.37
CA ASP A 114 -6.50 9.05 -14.13
C ASP A 114 -5.72 8.82 -15.43
N THR A 115 -5.73 9.82 -16.29
CA THR A 115 -4.89 9.84 -17.49
C THR A 115 -3.50 10.43 -17.15
N PRO A 116 -2.47 10.23 -17.97
CA PRO A 116 -1.16 10.84 -17.75
C PRO A 116 -1.25 12.35 -17.49
N GLU A 117 -2.11 13.06 -18.21
CA GLU A 117 -2.28 14.50 -18.08
C GLU A 117 -2.95 14.92 -16.76
N ASN A 118 -3.80 14.06 -16.19
CA ASN A 118 -4.61 14.39 -15.01
C ASN A 118 -3.95 13.98 -13.69
N MET A 119 -3.09 12.95 -13.71
CA MET A 119 -2.48 12.41 -12.48
C MET A 119 -1.29 13.23 -11.98
N GLY A 120 -0.51 13.81 -12.89
CA GLY A 120 0.80 14.39 -12.56
C GLY A 120 0.72 15.45 -11.47
N ALA A 121 -0.14 16.45 -11.63
CA ALA A 121 -0.22 17.57 -10.70
C ALA A 121 -0.69 17.15 -9.29
N PRO A 122 -1.80 16.40 -9.11
CA PRO A 122 -2.23 15.94 -7.78
C PRO A 122 -1.18 15.07 -7.06
N LEU A 123 -0.44 14.23 -7.79
CA LEU A 123 0.58 13.38 -7.19
C LEU A 123 1.82 14.17 -6.78
N ALA A 124 2.25 15.14 -7.61
CA ALA A 124 3.36 16.02 -7.30
C ALA A 124 3.10 16.93 -6.08
N GLU A 125 1.84 17.26 -5.78
CA GLU A 125 1.47 17.97 -4.56
C GLU A 125 1.68 17.12 -3.29
N LEU A 126 1.65 15.80 -3.42
CA LEU A 126 1.89 14.87 -2.31
C LEU A 126 3.39 14.60 -2.12
N HIS A 127 4.10 14.37 -3.22
CA HIS A 127 5.55 14.13 -3.20
C HIS A 127 6.10 14.30 -4.63
N GLU A 128 7.24 15.00 -4.78
CA GLU A 128 7.82 15.31 -6.09
C GLU A 128 8.20 14.06 -6.91
N ASP A 129 8.60 12.98 -6.23
CA ASP A 129 8.97 11.70 -6.87
C ASP A 129 7.82 10.70 -6.94
N MET A 130 6.59 11.09 -6.57
CA MET A 130 5.46 10.17 -6.65
C MET A 130 5.10 9.88 -8.10
N ILE A 131 5.02 8.58 -8.42
CA ILE A 131 4.70 8.10 -9.75
C ILE A 131 3.25 7.60 -9.77
N GLY A 132 2.49 8.03 -10.79
CA GLY A 132 1.19 7.46 -11.10
C GLY A 132 1.29 6.58 -12.33
N LEU A 133 0.79 5.37 -12.27
CA LEU A 133 0.75 4.43 -13.37
C LEU A 133 -0.69 4.24 -13.85
N THR A 134 -0.87 4.35 -15.16
CA THR A 134 -2.14 4.13 -15.86
C THR A 134 -1.93 3.26 -17.12
N GLY A 135 -3.00 2.88 -17.76
CA GLY A 135 -2.99 2.06 -18.97
C GLY A 135 -4.40 1.76 -19.45
N THR A 136 -4.53 0.81 -20.37
CA THR A 136 -5.85 0.30 -20.73
C THR A 136 -6.47 -0.46 -19.57
N GLU A 137 -7.80 -0.56 -19.52
CA GLU A 137 -8.49 -1.37 -18.50
C GLU A 137 -8.01 -2.84 -18.50
N ASP A 138 -7.72 -3.38 -19.68
CA ASP A 138 -7.21 -4.76 -19.80
C ASP A 138 -5.82 -4.91 -19.20
N ASP A 139 -4.90 -3.96 -19.42
CA ASP A 139 -3.57 -3.94 -18.82
C ASP A 139 -3.66 -3.82 -17.30
N LEU A 140 -4.47 -2.88 -16.82
CA LEU A 140 -4.68 -2.68 -15.39
C LEU A 140 -5.38 -3.86 -14.71
N ALA A 141 -6.33 -4.51 -15.40
CA ALA A 141 -6.95 -5.74 -14.90
C ALA A 141 -5.93 -6.87 -14.76
N ALA A 142 -5.02 -7.01 -15.73
CA ALA A 142 -3.93 -7.99 -15.64
C ALA A 142 -3.00 -7.70 -14.46
N VAL A 143 -2.61 -6.43 -14.26
CA VAL A 143 -1.78 -6.03 -13.10
C VAL A 143 -2.51 -6.28 -11.78
N ARG A 144 -3.79 -5.93 -11.67
CA ARG A 144 -4.57 -6.24 -10.47
C ARG A 144 -4.61 -7.73 -10.14
N GLN A 145 -4.67 -8.60 -11.16
CA GLN A 145 -4.60 -10.06 -10.96
C GLN A 145 -3.25 -10.49 -10.39
N LEU A 146 -2.13 -9.94 -10.88
CA LEU A 146 -0.79 -10.23 -10.37
C LEU A 146 -0.64 -9.89 -8.88
N PHE A 147 -1.29 -8.81 -8.43
CA PHE A 147 -1.24 -8.37 -7.04
C PHE A 147 -2.45 -8.81 -6.21
N GLN A 148 -3.34 -9.63 -6.76
CA GLN A 148 -4.57 -10.13 -6.13
C GLN A 148 -5.46 -8.98 -5.61
N VAL A 149 -5.54 -7.90 -6.37
CA VAL A 149 -6.35 -6.73 -6.06
C VAL A 149 -7.69 -6.83 -6.77
N GLU A 150 -8.76 -6.85 -6.00
CA GLU A 150 -10.12 -6.71 -6.54
C GLU A 150 -10.46 -5.22 -6.75
N ARG A 151 -11.23 -4.94 -7.81
CA ARG A 151 -11.83 -3.63 -8.08
C ARG A 151 -13.31 -3.80 -8.31
N LYS A 152 -14.11 -3.04 -7.58
CA LYS A 152 -15.58 -3.06 -7.72
C LYS A 152 -16.13 -1.65 -7.55
N MET A 153 -16.90 -1.16 -8.51
CA MET A 153 -17.67 0.06 -8.36
C MET A 153 -18.74 -0.17 -7.31
N VAL A 154 -18.80 0.70 -6.29
CA VAL A 154 -19.74 0.60 -5.16
C VAL A 154 -20.96 1.48 -5.39
N PHE A 155 -20.73 2.75 -5.75
CA PHE A 155 -21.76 3.73 -6.08
C PHE A 155 -21.17 4.89 -6.88
N GLU A 156 -22.03 5.72 -7.43
CA GLU A 156 -21.70 6.97 -8.08
C GLU A 156 -21.93 8.12 -7.10
N ASP A 157 -20.87 8.84 -6.75
CA ASP A 157 -20.96 10.03 -5.92
C ASP A 157 -21.18 11.26 -6.81
N PRO A 158 -22.15 12.17 -6.45
CA PRO A 158 -22.43 13.35 -7.26
C PRO A 158 -21.25 14.35 -7.38
N GLU A 159 -20.33 14.37 -6.43
CA GLU A 159 -19.20 15.28 -6.38
C GLU A 159 -17.91 14.60 -6.88
N TYR A 160 -17.69 13.35 -6.45
CA TYR A 160 -16.44 12.61 -6.69
C TYR A 160 -16.55 11.58 -7.82
N GLY A 161 -17.73 11.39 -8.42
CA GLY A 161 -17.97 10.38 -9.48
C GLY A 161 -17.94 8.95 -8.96
N PRO A 162 -17.55 7.96 -9.79
CA PRO A 162 -17.55 6.56 -9.39
C PRO A 162 -16.62 6.30 -8.21
N ILE A 163 -17.17 5.64 -7.18
CA ILE A 163 -16.41 5.21 -6.01
C ILE A 163 -16.14 3.71 -6.11
N PHE A 164 -14.86 3.36 -6.02
CA PHE A 164 -14.41 1.98 -6.13
C PHE A 164 -13.97 1.42 -4.77
N ALA A 165 -14.43 0.22 -4.45
CA ALA A 165 -13.75 -0.63 -3.48
C ALA A 165 -12.59 -1.31 -4.20
N HIS A 166 -11.41 -1.27 -3.59
CA HIS A 166 -10.18 -1.86 -4.10
C HIS A 166 -9.29 -2.33 -2.95
N GLY A 167 -8.24 -3.07 -3.25
CA GLY A 167 -7.24 -3.47 -2.26
C GLY A 167 -6.58 -2.26 -1.61
N SER A 168 -6.38 -2.30 -0.30
CA SER A 168 -5.89 -1.16 0.50
C SER A 168 -4.48 -1.35 1.06
N PHE A 169 -3.80 -2.45 0.75
CA PHE A 169 -2.42 -2.66 1.22
C PHE A 169 -1.41 -1.84 0.41
N ILE A 170 -0.36 -1.40 1.11
CA ILE A 170 0.84 -0.87 0.49
C ILE A 170 1.81 -2.05 0.33
N TYR A 171 2.30 -2.26 -0.89
CA TYR A 171 3.25 -3.32 -1.21
C TYR A 171 4.66 -2.73 -1.25
N LEU A 172 5.56 -3.24 -0.41
CA LEU A 172 6.98 -2.97 -0.56
C LEU A 172 7.55 -3.90 -1.61
N VAL A 173 8.15 -3.32 -2.64
CA VAL A 173 8.64 -4.02 -3.82
C VAL A 173 10.15 -3.73 -3.97
N SER A 174 10.92 -4.75 -4.33
CA SER A 174 12.35 -4.60 -4.59
C SER A 174 12.59 -3.78 -5.86
N ALA A 175 13.82 -3.33 -6.06
CA ALA A 175 14.24 -2.67 -7.30
C ALA A 175 13.99 -3.52 -8.56
N THR A 176 13.98 -4.83 -8.44
CA THR A 176 13.75 -5.79 -9.54
C THR A 176 12.28 -6.15 -9.74
N GLY A 177 11.39 -5.67 -8.87
CA GLY A 177 9.95 -5.89 -8.99
C GLY A 177 9.39 -7.06 -8.18
N GLU A 178 10.17 -7.61 -7.25
CA GLU A 178 9.71 -8.67 -6.35
C GLU A 178 8.95 -8.08 -5.16
N VAL A 179 7.79 -8.61 -4.81
CA VAL A 179 7.05 -8.20 -3.62
C VAL A 179 7.76 -8.74 -2.37
N LEU A 180 8.29 -7.84 -1.56
CA LEU A 180 9.04 -8.18 -0.35
C LEU A 180 8.12 -8.38 0.85
N THR A 181 7.15 -7.50 1.00
CA THR A 181 6.12 -7.54 2.05
C THR A 181 4.99 -6.58 1.71
N LEU A 182 3.94 -6.60 2.52
CA LEU A 182 2.87 -5.62 2.44
C LEU A 182 2.46 -5.18 3.85
N PHE A 183 1.91 -4.00 3.96
CA PHE A 183 1.43 -3.45 5.23
C PHE A 183 0.16 -2.61 5.03
N PRO A 184 -0.66 -2.45 6.07
CA PRO A 184 -1.90 -1.68 5.96
C PRO A 184 -1.62 -0.20 5.71
N PRO A 185 -2.51 0.52 5.03
CA PRO A 185 -2.35 1.94 4.69
C PRO A 185 -2.34 2.87 5.91
N ILE A 186 -2.77 2.37 7.06
CA ILE A 186 -2.78 3.07 8.34
C ILE A 186 -1.49 2.87 9.15
N VAL A 187 -0.46 2.24 8.56
CA VAL A 187 0.86 2.14 9.20
C VAL A 187 1.40 3.55 9.43
N SER A 188 2.02 3.78 10.59
CA SER A 188 2.69 5.06 10.79
C SER A 188 3.90 5.16 9.85
N PRO A 189 4.21 6.36 9.31
CA PRO A 189 5.35 6.55 8.42
C PRO A 189 6.67 6.07 9.02
N ASP A 190 6.94 6.35 10.29
CA ASP A 190 8.13 5.83 10.99
C ASP A 190 8.22 4.31 10.92
N ARG A 191 7.09 3.62 11.19
CA ARG A 191 7.04 2.17 11.13
C ARG A 191 7.21 1.64 9.71
N GLY A 192 6.65 2.33 8.72
CA GLY A 192 6.85 2.03 7.31
C GLY A 192 8.34 2.13 6.93
N ALA A 193 9.02 3.22 7.33
CA ALA A 193 10.44 3.41 7.08
C ALA A 193 11.32 2.37 7.78
N GLU A 194 10.98 1.97 9.02
CA GLU A 194 11.65 0.86 9.71
C GLU A 194 11.53 -0.47 8.93
N ILE A 195 10.34 -0.76 8.38
CA ILE A 195 10.11 -1.95 7.54
C ILE A 195 10.97 -1.88 6.28
N VAL A 196 11.00 -0.73 5.59
CA VAL A 196 11.87 -0.50 4.43
C VAL A 196 13.33 -0.77 4.78
N ALA A 197 13.82 -0.18 5.87
CA ALA A 197 15.21 -0.34 6.31
C ALA A 197 15.57 -1.80 6.66
N LYS A 198 14.61 -2.55 7.22
CA LYS A 198 14.77 -3.98 7.48
C LYS A 198 15.02 -4.77 6.19
N TYR A 199 14.20 -4.55 5.17
CA TYR A 199 14.32 -5.28 3.90
C TYR A 199 15.53 -4.83 3.07
N ALA A 200 15.90 -3.55 3.13
CA ALA A 200 17.13 -3.05 2.48
C ALA A 200 18.38 -3.75 3.00
N LYS A 201 18.48 -3.98 4.31
CA LYS A 201 19.62 -4.70 4.94
C LYS A 201 19.66 -6.19 4.57
N ALA A 202 18.51 -6.81 4.35
CA ALA A 202 18.45 -8.24 4.01
C ALA A 202 18.81 -8.52 2.55
N GLY A 203 18.64 -7.54 1.66
CA GLY A 203 18.96 -7.63 0.24
C GLY A 203 20.41 -7.17 -0.13
N SER A 204 21.18 -6.70 0.86
CA SER A 204 22.59 -6.29 0.72
C SER A 204 23.52 -7.46 1.00
#